data_ed3553bd0f69a2849acf586c9e4d58bf
#
_entry.id   ed3553bd0f69a2849acf586c9e4d58bf
#
_cell.length_a   1.000
_cell.length_b   1.000
_cell.length_c   1.000
_cell.angle_alpha   90.00
_cell.angle_beta   90.00
_cell.angle_gamma   90.00
#
_symmetry.space_group_name_H-M   'P 1'
#
loop_
_entity.id
_entity.type
_entity.pdbx_description
1 polymer ?
#
loop_
_entity_poly.entity_id
_entity_poly.type
_entity_poly.pdbx_seq_one_letter_code
_entity_poly.pdbx_strand_id
1 'polypeptide(L)'
;MSLGIVLAASAGLLFGVLSLAYKYAERVKARPAQFTFVLSVVAGIETLLKSFTEQSTWSEPLLWIAGAVMGTVIVAGIYIIMAANTLGPVYTAWTMVNVSFLFAIFLSVLTLGERLLCVDPINLLLFGLTLYLFLRGMRHGDHVKLTRESLLHLLALVGVFVTNGLVTYGSKIKYAFFGEAN
;
A
#
# COMPACT_ATOMS: atom_id res chain seq x y z
N MET A 1 16.46 -21.81 -7.44
CA MET A 1 15.53 -20.83 -6.82
C MET A 1 14.66 -20.29 -7.95
N SER A 2 13.34 -20.28 -7.79
CA SER A 2 12.46 -19.71 -8.82
C SER A 2 12.67 -18.20 -8.89
N LEU A 3 12.67 -17.62 -10.09
CA LEU A 3 12.77 -16.18 -10.33
C LEU A 3 11.80 -15.38 -9.42
N GLY A 4 10.61 -15.93 -9.17
CA GLY A 4 9.62 -15.32 -8.29
C GLY A 4 10.08 -15.13 -6.85
N ILE A 5 10.87 -16.06 -6.27
CA ILE A 5 11.41 -15.90 -4.91
C ILE A 5 12.44 -14.77 -4.87
N VAL A 6 13.29 -14.66 -5.88
CA VAL A 6 14.29 -13.59 -5.98
C VAL A 6 13.61 -12.23 -6.11
N LEU A 7 12.58 -12.13 -6.96
CA LEU A 7 11.80 -10.90 -7.14
C LEU A 7 11.05 -10.51 -5.86
N ALA A 8 10.44 -11.47 -5.17
CA ALA A 8 9.75 -11.21 -3.90
C ALA A 8 10.73 -10.72 -2.81
N ALA A 9 11.90 -11.35 -2.68
CA ALA A 9 12.93 -10.93 -1.74
C ALA A 9 13.45 -9.52 -2.05
N SER A 10 13.70 -9.22 -3.35
CA SER A 10 14.12 -7.89 -3.80
C SER A 10 13.06 -6.83 -3.51
N ALA A 11 11.79 -7.12 -3.76
CA ALA A 11 10.68 -6.23 -3.42
C ALA A 11 10.62 -5.96 -1.91
N GLY A 12 10.79 -6.98 -1.07
CA GLY A 12 10.83 -6.82 0.39
C GLY A 12 11.97 -5.89 0.85
N LEU A 13 13.17 -6.02 0.25
CA LEU A 13 14.29 -5.13 0.53
C LEU A 13 13.99 -3.68 0.11
N LEU A 14 13.42 -3.48 -1.07
CA LEU A 14 13.03 -2.15 -1.56
C LEU A 14 11.97 -1.50 -0.67
N PHE A 15 10.99 -2.25 -0.19
CA PHE A 15 10.03 -1.76 0.81
C PHE A 15 10.70 -1.37 2.12
N GLY A 16 11.72 -2.11 2.57
CA GLY A 16 12.54 -1.74 3.73
C GLY A 16 13.25 -0.40 3.52
N VAL A 17 13.87 -0.20 2.36
CA VAL A 17 14.52 1.08 2.00
C VAL A 17 13.49 2.22 1.96
N LEU A 18 12.32 1.98 1.36
CA LEU A 18 11.26 2.97 1.30
C LEU A 18 10.78 3.37 2.71
N SER A 19 10.64 2.41 3.64
CA SER A 19 10.25 2.70 5.02
C SER A 19 11.29 3.56 5.75
N LEU A 20 12.58 3.33 5.48
CA LEU A 20 13.67 4.17 6.00
C LEU A 20 13.61 5.60 5.41
N ALA A 21 13.29 5.73 4.13
CA ALA A 21 13.11 7.03 3.49
C ALA A 21 11.97 7.84 4.12
N TYR A 22 10.83 7.19 4.41
CA TYR A 22 9.73 7.84 5.16
C TYR A 22 10.17 8.27 6.55
N LYS A 23 10.87 7.41 7.29
CA LYS A 23 11.39 7.74 8.61
C LYS A 23 12.39 8.90 8.57
N TYR A 24 13.24 8.94 7.54
CA TYR A 24 14.18 10.04 7.33
C TYR A 24 13.43 11.34 7.01
N ALA A 25 12.44 11.30 6.12
CA ALA A 25 11.60 12.45 5.77
C ALA A 25 10.91 13.04 7.01
N GLU A 26 10.40 12.19 7.89
CA GLU A 26 9.82 12.61 9.18
C GLU A 26 10.88 13.31 10.07
N ARG A 27 12.08 12.69 10.21
CA ARG A 27 13.16 13.24 11.04
C ARG A 27 13.62 14.62 10.57
N VAL A 28 13.68 14.85 9.26
CA VAL A 28 14.04 16.15 8.67
C VAL A 28 12.85 17.10 8.56
N LYS A 29 11.67 16.71 9.08
CA LYS A 29 10.43 17.47 9.00
C LYS A 29 10.07 17.88 7.55
N ALA A 30 10.33 17.01 6.60
CA ALA A 30 9.98 17.23 5.20
C ALA A 30 8.46 17.44 5.07
N ARG A 31 8.06 18.43 4.25
CA ARG A 31 6.64 18.64 3.98
C ARG A 31 6.08 17.45 3.16
N PRO A 32 4.91 16.89 3.53
CA PRO A 32 4.32 15.77 2.79
C PRO A 32 4.23 16.01 1.29
N ALA A 33 3.87 17.23 0.89
CA ALA A 33 3.77 17.63 -0.51
C ALA A 33 5.10 17.51 -1.27
N GLN A 34 6.22 17.91 -0.65
CA GLN A 34 7.54 17.82 -1.29
C GLN A 34 7.97 16.37 -1.45
N PHE A 35 7.76 15.55 -0.42
CA PHE A 35 8.09 14.13 -0.46
C PHE A 35 7.25 13.40 -1.52
N THR A 36 5.94 13.65 -1.55
CA THR A 36 5.02 13.09 -2.57
C THR A 36 5.41 13.53 -3.96
N PHE A 37 5.77 14.81 -4.16
CA PHE A 37 6.19 15.32 -5.46
C PHE A 37 7.43 14.57 -5.97
N VAL A 38 8.46 14.41 -5.14
CA VAL A 38 9.68 13.69 -5.54
C VAL A 38 9.37 12.24 -5.91
N LEU A 39 8.57 11.53 -5.09
CA LEU A 39 8.16 10.15 -5.40
C LEU A 39 7.36 10.08 -6.71
N SER A 40 6.44 11.03 -6.93
CA SER A 40 5.62 11.06 -8.15
C SER A 40 6.46 11.35 -9.40
N VAL A 41 7.47 12.22 -9.30
CA VAL A 41 8.39 12.49 -10.41
C VAL A 41 9.20 11.24 -10.75
N VAL A 42 9.77 10.56 -9.74
CA VAL A 42 10.54 9.32 -9.95
C VAL A 42 9.66 8.23 -10.59
N ALA A 43 8.47 8.00 -10.04
CA ALA A 43 7.51 7.03 -10.59
C ALA A 43 7.06 7.42 -12.01
N GLY A 44 6.85 8.71 -12.26
CA GLY A 44 6.49 9.23 -13.59
C GLY A 44 7.58 9.00 -14.63
N ILE A 45 8.84 9.22 -14.27
CA ILE A 45 9.99 8.96 -15.16
C ILE A 45 10.09 7.45 -15.45
N GLU A 46 9.97 6.60 -14.42
CA GLU A 46 9.99 5.14 -14.59
C GLU A 46 8.88 4.69 -15.55
N THR A 47 7.65 5.20 -15.33
CA THR A 47 6.49 4.87 -16.17
C THR A 47 6.69 5.33 -17.61
N LEU A 48 7.23 6.54 -17.82
CA LEU A 48 7.54 7.05 -19.15
C LEU A 48 8.60 6.19 -19.85
N LEU A 49 9.69 5.83 -19.17
CA LEU A 49 10.72 4.96 -19.74
C LEU A 49 10.13 3.60 -20.14
N LYS A 50 9.29 3.04 -19.30
CA LYS A 50 8.59 1.77 -19.58
C LYS A 50 7.65 1.87 -20.77
N SER A 51 6.92 2.97 -20.92
CA SER A 51 5.98 3.17 -22.02
C SER A 51 6.66 3.35 -23.38
N PHE A 52 7.90 3.80 -23.43
CA PHE A 52 8.70 3.81 -24.68
C PHE A 52 9.10 2.41 -25.12
N THR A 53 9.19 1.45 -24.21
CA THR A 53 9.53 0.06 -24.53
C THR A 53 8.30 -0.81 -24.81
N GLU A 54 7.16 -0.45 -24.24
CA GLU A 54 5.88 -1.16 -24.38
C GLU A 54 4.91 -0.33 -25.25
N GLN A 55 4.96 -0.50 -26.58
CA GLN A 55 4.20 0.32 -27.56
C GLN A 55 2.68 0.26 -27.48
N SER A 56 2.09 -0.61 -26.66
CA SER A 56 0.66 -0.97 -26.73
C SER A 56 -0.29 -0.11 -25.89
N THR A 57 0.19 0.72 -24.97
CA THR A 57 -0.64 1.32 -23.92
C THR A 57 -1.20 2.72 -24.24
N TRP A 58 -0.70 3.39 -25.26
CA TRP A 58 -1.05 4.79 -25.52
C TRP A 58 -2.44 5.01 -26.17
N SER A 59 -3.00 3.98 -26.79
CA SER A 59 -4.25 4.06 -27.55
C SER A 59 -5.53 3.89 -26.73
N GLU A 60 -5.44 3.47 -25.46
CA GLU A 60 -6.60 3.14 -24.65
C GLU A 60 -6.96 4.26 -23.65
N PRO A 61 -7.98 5.12 -23.95
CA PRO A 61 -8.34 6.24 -23.08
C PRO A 61 -8.80 5.79 -21.68
N LEU A 62 -9.35 4.59 -21.56
CA LEU A 62 -9.77 4.03 -20.27
C LEU A 62 -8.59 3.80 -19.32
N LEU A 63 -7.41 3.42 -19.85
CA LEU A 63 -6.20 3.27 -19.06
C LEU A 63 -5.70 4.58 -18.49
N TRP A 64 -5.87 5.69 -19.22
CA TRP A 64 -5.51 7.02 -18.73
C TRP A 64 -6.40 7.45 -17.55
N ILE A 65 -7.71 7.21 -17.68
CA ILE A 65 -8.65 7.50 -16.59
C ILE A 65 -8.35 6.64 -15.36
N ALA A 66 -8.16 5.34 -15.56
CA ALA A 66 -7.80 4.43 -14.49
C ALA A 66 -6.47 4.83 -13.81
N GLY A 67 -5.46 5.19 -14.60
CA GLY A 67 -4.18 5.70 -14.11
C GLY A 67 -4.31 6.98 -13.29
N ALA A 68 -5.13 7.93 -13.76
CA ALA A 68 -5.39 9.18 -13.04
C ALA A 68 -6.09 8.93 -11.68
N VAL A 69 -7.11 8.06 -11.68
CA VAL A 69 -7.82 7.68 -10.44
C VAL A 69 -6.87 7.00 -9.48
N MET A 70 -6.10 6.01 -9.94
CA MET A 70 -5.15 5.28 -9.09
C MET A 70 -4.02 6.18 -8.60
N GLY A 71 -3.50 7.07 -9.44
CA GLY A 71 -2.51 8.07 -9.06
C GLY A 71 -3.03 8.99 -7.93
N THR A 72 -4.29 9.40 -8.02
CA THR A 72 -4.93 10.19 -6.96
C THR A 72 -5.03 9.42 -5.65
N VAL A 73 -5.41 8.14 -5.70
CA VAL A 73 -5.47 7.26 -4.52
C VAL A 73 -4.09 7.07 -3.90
N ILE A 74 -3.04 6.88 -4.72
CA ILE A 74 -1.65 6.75 -4.25
C ILE A 74 -1.20 8.03 -3.53
N VAL A 75 -1.43 9.19 -4.15
CA VAL A 75 -1.08 10.48 -3.54
C VAL A 75 -1.80 10.68 -2.21
N ALA A 76 -3.12 10.44 -2.17
CA ALA A 76 -3.89 10.48 -0.93
C ALA A 76 -3.32 9.51 0.13
N GLY A 77 -2.98 8.29 -0.27
CA GLY A 77 -2.37 7.27 0.59
C GLY A 77 -1.06 7.76 1.22
N ILE A 78 -0.17 8.38 0.44
CA ILE A 78 1.10 8.93 0.96
C ILE A 78 0.84 10.00 2.02
N TYR A 79 -0.09 10.92 1.78
CA TYR A 79 -0.47 11.95 2.77
C TYR A 79 -1.01 11.32 4.06
N ILE A 80 -1.86 10.30 3.94
CA ILE A 80 -2.44 9.60 5.09
C ILE A 80 -1.37 8.83 5.86
N ILE A 81 -0.43 8.14 5.18
CA ILE A 81 0.70 7.45 5.83
C ILE A 81 1.56 8.47 6.61
N MET A 82 1.88 9.61 6.00
CA MET A 82 2.66 10.63 6.69
C MET A 82 1.91 11.21 7.90
N ALA A 83 0.61 11.45 7.77
CA ALA A 83 -0.23 11.86 8.90
C ALA A 83 -0.27 10.79 10.01
N ALA A 84 -0.41 9.51 9.65
CA ALA A 84 -0.38 8.42 10.62
C ALA A 84 0.96 8.36 11.37
N ASN A 85 2.07 8.57 10.66
CA ASN A 85 3.42 8.57 11.25
C ASN A 85 3.65 9.76 12.19
N THR A 86 3.02 10.91 11.96
CA THR A 86 3.12 12.07 12.86
C THR A 86 2.24 11.95 14.11
N LEU A 87 1.15 11.16 14.01
CA LEU A 87 0.18 10.96 15.09
C LEU A 87 0.52 9.77 16.00
N GLY A 88 1.39 8.86 15.54
CA GLY A 88 1.73 7.68 16.30
C GLY A 88 2.98 6.96 15.80
N PRO A 89 3.27 5.77 16.35
CA PRO A 89 4.47 5.02 15.99
C PRO A 89 4.48 4.61 14.51
N VAL A 90 5.62 4.82 13.83
CA VAL A 90 5.80 4.51 12.39
C VAL A 90 5.48 3.06 12.06
N TYR A 91 5.82 2.12 12.95
CA TYR A 91 5.56 0.70 12.72
C TYR A 91 4.05 0.36 12.61
N THR A 92 3.16 1.15 13.23
CA THR A 92 1.72 0.94 13.14
C THR A 92 1.18 1.20 11.73
N ALA A 93 1.61 2.31 11.12
CA ALA A 93 1.24 2.63 9.74
C ALA A 93 1.77 1.58 8.75
N TRP A 94 3.02 1.14 8.91
CA TRP A 94 3.60 0.10 8.06
C TRP A 94 2.96 -1.27 8.26
N THR A 95 2.53 -1.60 9.47
CA THR A 95 1.72 -2.80 9.70
C THR A 95 0.41 -2.71 8.92
N MET A 96 -0.27 -1.55 8.93
CA MET A 96 -1.51 -1.36 8.16
C MET A 96 -1.29 -1.42 6.64
N VAL A 97 -0.16 -0.91 6.13
CA VAL A 97 0.23 -1.09 4.72
C VAL A 97 0.34 -2.57 4.36
N ASN A 98 1.09 -3.34 5.17
CA ASN A 98 1.27 -4.78 4.90
C ASN A 98 -0.03 -5.58 5.03
N VAL A 99 -0.92 -5.16 5.90
CA VAL A 99 -2.20 -5.79 6.17
C VAL A 99 -3.24 -5.49 5.09
N SER A 100 -3.10 -4.37 4.41
CA SER A 100 -4.08 -3.88 3.44
C SER A 100 -4.30 -4.80 2.23
N PHE A 101 -3.40 -5.76 1.97
CA PHE A 101 -3.62 -6.79 0.95
C PHE A 101 -4.89 -7.61 1.21
N LEU A 102 -5.33 -7.74 2.47
CA LEU A 102 -6.58 -8.42 2.79
C LEU A 102 -7.79 -7.67 2.26
N PHE A 103 -7.75 -6.34 2.29
CA PHE A 103 -8.80 -5.54 1.69
C PHE A 103 -8.87 -5.77 0.18
N ALA A 104 -7.69 -5.88 -0.47
CA ALA A 104 -7.61 -6.21 -1.89
C ALA A 104 -8.15 -7.63 -2.19
N ILE A 105 -7.82 -8.63 -1.36
CA ILE A 105 -8.37 -10.00 -1.48
C ILE A 105 -9.87 -9.98 -1.32
N PHE A 106 -10.40 -9.33 -0.28
CA PHE A 106 -11.82 -9.21 -0.03
C PHE A 106 -12.57 -8.59 -1.23
N LEU A 107 -12.05 -7.49 -1.76
CA LEU A 107 -12.63 -6.86 -2.96
C LEU A 107 -12.55 -7.79 -4.19
N SER A 108 -11.42 -8.49 -4.39
CA SER A 108 -11.26 -9.42 -5.52
C SER A 108 -12.26 -10.58 -5.46
N VAL A 109 -12.48 -11.14 -4.29
CA VAL A 109 -13.50 -12.21 -4.11
C VAL A 109 -14.89 -11.70 -4.42
N LEU A 110 -15.24 -10.48 -3.92
CA LEU A 110 -16.57 -9.91 -4.11
C LEU A 110 -16.85 -9.48 -5.57
N THR A 111 -15.86 -8.92 -6.25
CA THR A 111 -16.09 -8.26 -7.53
C THR A 111 -15.63 -9.08 -8.73
N LEU A 112 -14.53 -9.83 -8.58
CA LEU A 112 -13.95 -10.66 -9.64
C LEU A 112 -14.32 -12.13 -9.49
N GLY A 113 -15.01 -12.52 -8.40
CA GLY A 113 -15.40 -13.92 -8.15
C GLY A 113 -14.19 -14.84 -7.94
N GLU A 114 -13.03 -14.29 -7.55
CA GLU A 114 -11.83 -15.09 -7.28
C GLU A 114 -12.12 -16.13 -6.20
N ARG A 115 -11.71 -17.37 -6.45
CA ARG A 115 -11.79 -18.43 -5.44
C ARG A 115 -10.55 -18.38 -4.56
N LEU A 116 -10.78 -18.40 -3.25
CA LEU A 116 -9.69 -18.50 -2.27
C LEU A 116 -9.00 -19.87 -2.46
N LEU A 117 -7.69 -19.86 -2.68
CA LEU A 117 -6.87 -21.08 -2.73
C LEU A 117 -6.65 -21.61 -1.31
N CYS A 118 -6.31 -22.90 -1.19
CA CYS A 118 -6.06 -23.55 0.11
C CYS A 118 -4.96 -22.87 0.95
N VAL A 119 -4.06 -22.10 0.32
CA VAL A 119 -2.98 -21.33 0.99
C VAL A 119 -3.50 -20.04 1.61
N ASP A 120 -4.60 -19.49 1.10
CA ASP A 120 -5.16 -18.22 1.58
C ASP A 120 -5.67 -18.29 3.02
N PRO A 121 -6.34 -19.37 3.49
CA PRO A 121 -6.70 -19.51 4.90
C PRO A 121 -5.50 -19.52 5.84
N ILE A 122 -4.37 -20.11 5.44
CA ILE A 122 -3.14 -20.12 6.24
C ILE A 122 -2.59 -18.68 6.35
N ASN A 123 -2.54 -17.96 5.25
CA ASN A 123 -2.11 -16.55 5.24
C ASN A 123 -3.04 -15.68 6.08
N LEU A 124 -4.36 -15.90 6.01
CA LEU A 124 -5.35 -15.21 6.85
C LEU A 124 -5.15 -15.52 8.34
N LEU A 125 -4.82 -16.76 8.69
CA LEU A 125 -4.57 -17.19 10.07
C LEU A 125 -3.27 -16.57 10.62
N LEU A 126 -2.19 -16.60 9.84
CA LEU A 126 -0.93 -15.95 10.18
C LEU A 126 -1.12 -14.44 10.34
N PHE A 127 -1.93 -13.83 9.47
CA PHE A 127 -2.31 -12.45 9.59
C PHE A 127 -3.08 -12.16 10.88
N GLY A 128 -4.12 -12.93 11.17
CA GLY A 128 -4.89 -12.80 12.41
C GLY A 128 -4.01 -12.91 13.65
N LEU A 129 -3.03 -13.83 13.63
CA LEU A 129 -2.02 -13.96 14.68
C LEU A 129 -1.14 -12.69 14.77
N THR A 130 -0.67 -12.18 13.65
CA THR A 130 0.14 -10.96 13.59
C THR A 130 -0.62 -9.76 14.15
N LEU A 131 -1.89 -9.59 13.75
CA LEU A 131 -2.76 -8.54 14.26
C LEU A 131 -3.02 -8.70 15.76
N TYR A 132 -3.27 -9.92 16.23
CA TYR A 132 -3.45 -10.21 17.64
C TYR A 132 -2.20 -9.85 18.46
N LEU A 133 -1.02 -10.27 18.02
CA LEU A 133 0.25 -9.96 18.70
C LEU A 133 0.51 -8.45 18.70
N PHE A 134 0.20 -7.77 17.60
CA PHE A 134 0.30 -6.32 17.49
C PHE A 134 -0.62 -5.60 18.49
N LEU A 135 -1.90 -5.98 18.54
CA LEU A 135 -2.86 -5.41 19.48
C LEU A 135 -2.49 -5.70 20.94
N ARG A 136 -1.96 -6.89 21.20
CA ARG A 136 -1.44 -7.25 22.53
C ARG A 136 -0.23 -6.41 22.91
N GLY A 137 0.70 -6.17 21.98
CA GLY A 137 1.86 -5.30 22.18
C GLY A 137 1.45 -3.86 22.52
N MET A 138 0.43 -3.34 21.85
CA MET A 138 -0.10 -2.00 22.14
C MET A 138 -0.75 -1.89 23.53
N ARG A 139 -1.37 -2.97 24.03
CA ARG A 139 -2.01 -2.99 25.36
C ARG A 139 -1.01 -2.94 26.53
N HIS A 140 0.25 -3.32 26.33
CA HIS A 140 1.28 -3.30 27.38
C HIS A 140 1.98 -1.94 27.53
N GLY A 141 1.77 -1.02 26.62
CA GLY A 141 2.19 0.37 26.76
C GLY A 141 1.02 1.19 27.25
N ASP A 142 1.13 1.73 28.47
CA ASP A 142 0.21 2.63 29.19
C ASP A 142 -1.24 2.74 28.68
N HIS A 143 -2.21 2.73 29.60
CA HIS A 143 -3.65 2.89 29.36
C HIS A 143 -3.89 3.92 28.24
N VAL A 144 -4.22 3.44 27.02
CA VAL A 144 -4.60 4.28 25.90
C VAL A 144 -5.88 5.02 26.29
N LYS A 145 -5.72 6.20 26.89
CA LYS A 145 -6.84 7.11 27.06
C LYS A 145 -7.29 7.47 25.64
N LEU A 146 -8.59 7.34 25.39
CA LEU A 146 -9.20 7.75 24.13
C LEU A 146 -9.13 9.28 24.03
N THR A 147 -7.95 9.77 23.63
CA THR A 147 -7.74 11.18 23.35
C THR A 147 -8.13 11.45 21.90
N ARG A 148 -8.42 12.71 21.58
CA ARG A 148 -8.67 13.13 20.19
C ARG A 148 -7.53 12.70 19.25
N GLU A 149 -6.29 12.73 19.73
CA GLU A 149 -5.11 12.32 18.96
C GLU A 149 -5.09 10.82 18.67
N SER A 150 -5.46 9.98 19.65
CA SER A 150 -5.55 8.53 19.43
C SER A 150 -6.66 8.16 18.44
N LEU A 151 -7.78 8.90 18.44
CA LEU A 151 -8.84 8.71 17.46
C LEU A 151 -8.39 9.12 16.05
N LEU A 152 -7.72 10.27 15.92
CA LEU A 152 -7.17 10.72 14.63
C LEU A 152 -6.13 9.74 14.09
N HIS A 153 -5.27 9.20 14.97
CA HIS A 153 -4.31 8.17 14.57
C HIS A 153 -5.01 6.91 14.07
N LEU A 154 -6.04 6.43 14.79
CA LEU A 154 -6.83 5.27 14.35
C LEU A 154 -7.50 5.50 12.99
N LEU A 155 -8.10 6.67 12.78
CA LEU A 155 -8.71 7.04 11.51
C LEU A 155 -7.66 7.09 10.38
N ALA A 156 -6.48 7.62 10.65
CA ALA A 156 -5.39 7.62 9.70
C ALA A 156 -4.92 6.19 9.37
N LEU A 157 -4.82 5.28 10.35
CA LEU A 157 -4.49 3.87 10.13
C LEU A 157 -5.54 3.15 9.27
N VAL A 158 -6.83 3.39 9.51
CA VAL A 158 -7.92 2.87 8.65
C VAL A 158 -7.80 3.45 7.24
N GLY A 159 -7.49 4.74 7.12
CA GLY A 159 -7.23 5.37 5.82
C GLY A 159 -6.07 4.72 5.07
N VAL A 160 -4.95 4.44 5.74
CA VAL A 160 -3.81 3.70 5.17
C VAL A 160 -4.23 2.32 4.67
N PHE A 161 -4.97 1.58 5.48
CA PHE A 161 -5.46 0.25 5.14
C PHE A 161 -6.33 0.27 3.87
N VAL A 162 -7.29 1.19 3.80
CA VAL A 162 -8.20 1.31 2.66
C VAL A 162 -7.48 1.77 1.40
N THR A 163 -6.70 2.86 1.48
CA THR A 163 -6.03 3.43 0.30
C THR A 163 -5.01 2.48 -0.30
N ASN A 164 -4.16 1.85 0.52
CA ASN A 164 -3.17 0.90 0.04
C ASN A 164 -3.83 -0.40 -0.48
N GLY A 165 -4.92 -0.85 0.14
CA GLY A 165 -5.70 -1.97 -0.35
C GLY A 165 -6.38 -1.69 -1.69
N LEU A 166 -6.89 -0.47 -1.91
CA LEU A 166 -7.42 -0.04 -3.22
C LEU A 166 -6.33 0.00 -4.29
N VAL A 167 -5.12 0.46 -3.97
CA VAL A 167 -3.98 0.44 -4.90
C VAL A 167 -3.64 -1.00 -5.30
N THR A 168 -3.55 -1.89 -4.32
CA THR A 168 -3.28 -3.33 -4.57
C THR A 168 -4.39 -3.98 -5.38
N TYR A 169 -5.65 -3.67 -5.09
CA TYR A 169 -6.81 -4.16 -5.84
C TYR A 169 -6.83 -3.60 -7.26
N GLY A 170 -6.49 -2.32 -7.46
CA GLY A 170 -6.43 -1.68 -8.78
C GLY A 170 -5.47 -2.37 -9.75
N SER A 171 -4.35 -2.89 -9.25
CA SER A 171 -3.43 -3.69 -10.07
C SER A 171 -4.08 -4.99 -10.56
N LYS A 172 -4.90 -5.64 -9.73
CA LYS A 172 -5.66 -6.85 -10.12
C LYS A 172 -6.74 -6.57 -11.16
N ILE A 173 -7.46 -5.44 -11.02
CA ILE A 173 -8.45 -5.00 -12.03
C ILE A 173 -7.78 -4.87 -13.40
N LYS A 174 -6.60 -4.26 -13.46
CA LYS A 174 -5.85 -4.12 -14.71
C LYS A 174 -5.69 -5.48 -15.40
N TYR A 175 -5.22 -6.49 -14.67
CA TYR A 175 -5.03 -7.83 -15.24
C TYR A 175 -6.35 -8.53 -15.62
N ALA A 176 -7.42 -8.34 -14.83
CA ALA A 176 -8.71 -8.99 -15.09
C ALA A 176 -9.43 -8.42 -16.33
N PHE A 177 -9.33 -7.11 -16.58
CA PHE A 177 -10.09 -6.44 -17.65
C PHE A 177 -9.28 -6.19 -18.92
N PHE A 178 -7.97 -6.02 -18.81
CA PHE A 178 -7.11 -5.68 -19.95
C PHE A 178 -6.24 -6.87 -20.40
N GLY A 179 -6.23 -7.98 -19.65
CA GLY A 179 -5.44 -9.16 -19.95
C GLY A 179 -3.93 -8.93 -19.84
N GLU A 180 -3.16 -9.99 -20.03
CA GLU A 180 -1.77 -9.84 -20.45
C GLU A 180 -1.83 -9.41 -21.91
N ALA A 181 -1.64 -8.12 -22.18
CA ALA A 181 -1.34 -7.67 -23.54
C ALA A 181 -0.02 -8.34 -23.92
N ASN A 182 -0.12 -9.45 -24.69
CA ASN A 182 1.01 -10.13 -25.30
C ASN A 182 1.77 -9.19 -26.20
#